data_c088f0c8af3aac4dc64b1e03c19941e0
#
_entry.id   c088f0c8af3aac4dc64b1e03c19941e0
#
_cell.length_a   1.000
_cell.length_b   1.000
_cell.length_c   1.000
_cell.angle_alpha   90.00
_cell.angle_beta   90.00
_cell.angle_gamma   90.00
#
_symmetry.space_group_name_H-M   'P 1'
#
loop_
_entity.id
_entity.type
_entity.pdbx_description
1 polymer ?
#
loop_
_entity_poly.entity_id
_entity_poly.type
_entity_poly.pdbx_seq_one_letter_code
_entity_poly.pdbx_strand_id
1 'polypeptide(L)'
;MSDASTLFGKATEISSGLFYTPVHTPATMAHEQVVYFKDEKTGLQTIIAIHDTTFGPSLGGTRMWPYPNLEAALNDVLRLSKGMTYKAAISKLEQGGGKAVIIGDSRTEKSKELFWAFGRCVDFLGGQYI
;
A
#
# COMPACT_ATOMS: atom_id res chain seq x y z
N MET A 1 8.21 9.85 14.59
CA MET A 1 7.76 8.71 13.76
C MET A 1 8.91 7.72 13.60
N SER A 2 8.62 6.45 13.70
CA SER A 2 9.63 5.42 13.49
C SER A 2 10.12 5.44 12.04
N ASP A 3 11.41 5.25 11.85
CA ASP A 3 11.99 5.10 10.53
C ASP A 3 11.48 3.79 9.91
N ALA A 4 11.08 3.85 8.65
CA ALA A 4 10.63 2.67 7.91
C ALA A 4 11.71 1.58 7.85
N SER A 5 12.99 1.96 7.79
CA SER A 5 14.08 0.99 7.77
C SER A 5 14.16 0.19 9.08
N THR A 6 13.77 0.77 10.21
CA THR A 6 13.73 0.09 11.49
C THR A 6 12.59 -0.93 11.55
N LEU A 7 11.41 -0.58 11.01
CA LEU A 7 10.22 -1.42 11.07
C LEU A 7 10.15 -2.45 9.94
N PHE A 8 10.50 -2.04 8.74
CA PHE A 8 10.24 -2.83 7.52
C PHE A 8 11.49 -3.39 6.88
N GLY A 9 12.66 -2.84 7.18
CA GLY A 9 13.91 -3.28 6.59
C GLY A 9 14.42 -2.32 5.52
N LYS A 10 15.29 -2.83 4.67
CA LYS A 10 16.05 -2.01 3.72
C LYS A 10 15.19 -1.56 2.55
N ALA A 11 15.25 -0.26 2.23
CA ALA A 11 14.62 0.31 1.06
C ALA A 11 15.52 0.18 -0.16
N THR A 12 14.91 -0.01 -1.33
CA THR A 12 15.59 -0.04 -2.62
C THR A 12 15.05 1.06 -3.50
N GLU A 13 15.92 1.84 -4.10
CA GLU A 13 15.52 2.90 -5.03
C GLU A 13 15.13 2.31 -6.37
N ILE A 14 13.93 2.65 -6.86
CA ILE A 14 13.41 2.17 -8.15
C ILE A 14 13.40 3.26 -9.22
N SER A 15 13.38 4.52 -8.80
CA SER A 15 13.60 5.68 -9.68
C SER A 15 14.07 6.83 -8.81
N SER A 16 14.44 7.96 -9.41
CA SER A 16 15.03 9.08 -8.65
C SER A 16 14.13 9.53 -7.52
N GLY A 17 14.54 9.26 -6.28
CA GLY A 17 13.82 9.64 -5.06
C GLY A 17 12.69 8.72 -4.66
N LEU A 18 12.35 7.72 -5.47
CA LEU A 18 11.29 6.76 -5.16
C LEU A 18 11.89 5.44 -4.68
N PHE A 19 11.55 5.07 -3.46
CA PHE A 19 12.07 3.88 -2.79
C PHE A 19 10.95 2.91 -2.46
N TYR A 20 11.24 1.61 -2.50
CA TYR A 20 10.30 0.61 -2.04
C TYR A 20 10.94 -0.31 -1.00
N THR A 21 10.13 -0.83 -0.11
CA THR A 21 10.53 -1.80 0.91
C THR A 21 9.48 -2.89 1.00
N PRO A 22 9.80 -4.14 0.64
CA PRO A 22 8.89 -5.26 0.91
C PRO A 22 8.71 -5.41 2.43
N VAL A 23 7.47 -5.59 2.87
CA VAL A 23 7.15 -5.67 4.29
C VAL A 23 6.91 -7.13 4.67
N HIS A 24 7.85 -7.70 5.41
CA HIS A 24 7.78 -9.08 5.89
C HIS A 24 7.81 -9.08 7.41
N THR A 25 6.65 -9.09 8.04
CA THR A 25 6.50 -9.16 9.49
C THR A 25 5.53 -10.27 9.83
N PRO A 26 5.42 -10.69 11.10
CA PRO A 26 4.40 -11.66 11.47
C PRO A 26 2.99 -11.23 11.06
N ALA A 27 2.71 -9.92 11.06
CA ALA A 27 1.41 -9.41 10.70
C ALA A 27 1.09 -9.55 9.20
N THR A 28 2.11 -9.66 8.32
CA THR A 28 1.90 -9.76 6.88
C THR A 28 1.89 -11.20 6.35
N MET A 29 2.03 -12.20 7.22
CA MET A 29 2.20 -13.60 6.78
C MET A 29 1.02 -14.14 5.99
N ALA A 30 -0.20 -13.64 6.23
CA ALA A 30 -1.40 -14.09 5.53
C ALA A 30 -1.66 -13.33 4.23
N HIS A 31 -0.80 -12.37 3.89
CA HIS A 31 -0.91 -11.57 2.66
C HIS A 31 0.07 -12.08 1.62
N GLU A 32 -0.32 -11.99 0.34
CA GLU A 32 0.58 -12.38 -0.75
C GLU A 32 1.73 -11.39 -0.89
N GLN A 33 1.45 -10.09 -0.76
CA GLN A 33 2.47 -9.07 -0.90
C GLN A 33 2.07 -7.80 -0.15
N VAL A 34 3.01 -7.24 0.59
CA VAL A 34 2.83 -5.92 1.23
C VAL A 34 4.08 -5.11 0.96
N VAL A 35 3.92 -3.90 0.42
CA VAL A 35 5.04 -3.04 0.03
C VAL A 35 4.83 -1.63 0.56
N TYR A 36 5.88 -1.08 1.14
CA TYR A 36 5.94 0.33 1.53
C TYR A 36 6.72 1.12 0.49
N PHE A 37 6.16 2.23 0.03
CA PHE A 37 6.84 3.14 -0.88
C PHE A 37 7.00 4.51 -0.23
N LYS A 38 8.14 5.13 -0.50
CA LYS A 38 8.42 6.50 -0.08
C LYS A 38 9.01 7.26 -1.26
N ASP A 39 8.43 8.42 -1.57
CA ASP A 39 8.97 9.32 -2.59
C ASP A 39 9.46 10.59 -1.92
N GLU A 40 10.75 10.84 -2.00
CA GLU A 40 11.36 11.99 -1.34
C GLU A 40 10.99 13.31 -2.01
N LYS A 41 10.67 13.29 -3.31
CA LYS A 41 10.35 14.51 -4.05
C LYS A 41 8.98 15.06 -3.72
N THR A 42 8.00 14.19 -3.49
CA THR A 42 6.61 14.60 -3.24
C THR A 42 6.20 14.44 -1.79
N GLY A 43 7.01 13.76 -1.00
CA GLY A 43 6.66 13.42 0.38
C GLY A 43 5.71 12.24 0.50
N LEU A 44 5.43 11.53 -0.59
CA LEU A 44 4.53 10.38 -0.56
C LEU A 44 5.06 9.30 0.37
N GLN A 45 4.21 8.80 1.24
CA GLN A 45 4.41 7.57 1.98
C GLN A 45 3.14 6.74 1.82
N THR A 46 3.27 5.55 1.26
CA THR A 46 2.11 4.69 1.01
C THR A 46 2.46 3.23 1.29
N ILE A 47 1.49 2.49 1.77
CA ILE A 47 1.59 1.04 1.90
C ILE A 47 0.51 0.44 1.02
N ILE A 48 0.91 -0.47 0.13
CA ILE A 48 0.00 -1.21 -0.73
C ILE A 48 0.03 -2.66 -0.27
N ALA A 49 -1.13 -3.19 0.08
CA ALA A 49 -1.27 -4.56 0.55
C ALA A 49 -2.12 -5.35 -0.45
N ILE A 50 -1.56 -6.45 -0.92
CA ILE A 50 -2.26 -7.43 -1.76
C ILE A 50 -2.52 -8.63 -0.87
N HIS A 51 -3.79 -8.86 -0.53
CA HIS A 51 -4.15 -9.96 0.34
C HIS A 51 -4.21 -11.27 -0.42
N ASP A 52 -4.93 -11.28 -1.54
CA ASP A 52 -5.19 -12.52 -2.27
C ASP A 52 -5.48 -12.20 -3.73
N THR A 53 -4.86 -12.93 -4.65
CA THR A 53 -5.09 -12.81 -6.10
C THR A 53 -5.56 -14.13 -6.72
N THR A 54 -6.06 -15.05 -5.91
CA THR A 54 -6.50 -16.39 -6.36
C THR A 54 -7.53 -16.29 -7.50
N PHE A 55 -8.46 -15.34 -7.42
CA PHE A 55 -9.53 -15.19 -8.40
C PHE A 55 -9.29 -14.04 -9.39
N GLY A 56 -8.11 -13.42 -9.38
CA GLY A 56 -7.77 -12.35 -10.29
C GLY A 56 -6.96 -11.25 -9.61
N PRO A 57 -6.60 -10.19 -10.36
CA PRO A 57 -5.86 -9.07 -9.78
C PRO A 57 -6.57 -8.49 -8.57
N SER A 58 -5.81 -8.02 -7.59
CA SER A 58 -6.40 -7.44 -6.39
C SER A 58 -7.01 -6.08 -6.70
N LEU A 59 -8.21 -5.86 -6.17
CA LEU A 59 -8.93 -4.61 -6.31
C LEU A 59 -9.16 -4.00 -4.95
N GLY A 60 -8.91 -2.71 -4.82
CA GLY A 60 -9.22 -1.97 -3.61
C GLY A 60 -9.00 -0.49 -3.80
N GLY A 61 -9.77 0.31 -3.08
CA GLY A 61 -9.62 1.76 -3.08
C GLY A 61 -8.38 2.21 -2.34
N THR A 62 -8.13 3.51 -2.37
CA THR A 62 -7.01 4.12 -1.66
C THR A 62 -7.55 5.02 -0.55
N ARG A 63 -7.05 4.83 0.66
CA ARG A 63 -7.41 5.67 1.80
C ARG A 63 -6.24 6.58 2.14
N MET A 64 -6.49 7.88 2.22
CA MET A 64 -5.50 8.83 2.72
C MET A 64 -5.91 9.27 4.13
N TRP A 65 -4.99 9.08 5.09
CA TRP A 65 -5.30 9.33 6.49
C TRP A 65 -4.02 9.74 7.25
N PRO A 66 -4.10 10.69 8.19
CA PRO A 66 -2.94 11.10 8.96
C PRO A 66 -2.64 10.11 10.09
N TYR A 67 -2.14 8.94 9.74
CA TYR A 67 -1.81 7.92 10.73
C TYR A 67 -0.72 8.42 11.69
N PRO A 68 -0.83 8.11 12.99
CA PRO A 68 0.17 8.58 13.97
C PRO A 68 1.54 7.94 13.78
N ASN A 69 1.62 6.77 13.17
CA ASN A 69 2.88 6.08 12.91
C ASN A 69 2.69 5.03 11.81
N LEU A 70 3.80 4.43 11.36
CA LEU A 70 3.77 3.42 10.30
C LEU A 70 3.06 2.14 10.73
N GLU A 71 3.15 1.75 12.00
CA GLU A 71 2.44 0.58 12.50
C GLU A 71 0.93 0.72 12.37
N ALA A 72 0.40 1.88 12.71
CA ALA A 72 -1.05 2.14 12.58
C ALA A 72 -1.48 2.06 11.11
N ALA A 73 -0.69 2.62 10.21
CA ALA A 73 -0.97 2.55 8.78
C ALA A 73 -0.93 1.10 8.28
N LEU A 74 0.07 0.33 8.69
CA LEU A 74 0.21 -1.07 8.32
C LEU A 74 -1.00 -1.88 8.80
N ASN A 75 -1.36 -1.76 10.08
CA ASN A 75 -2.48 -2.50 10.64
C ASN A 75 -3.78 -2.20 9.91
N ASP A 76 -4.02 -0.93 9.56
CA ASP A 76 -5.23 -0.54 8.85
C ASP A 76 -5.27 -1.11 7.43
N VAL A 77 -4.18 -1.01 6.67
CA VAL A 77 -4.15 -1.52 5.30
C VAL A 77 -4.28 -3.05 5.26
N LEU A 78 -3.73 -3.76 6.23
CA LEU A 78 -3.87 -5.20 6.30
C LEU A 78 -5.32 -5.61 6.55
N ARG A 79 -5.99 -4.95 7.47
CA ARG A 79 -7.40 -5.18 7.77
C ARG A 79 -8.28 -4.87 6.57
N LEU A 80 -8.04 -3.73 5.93
CA LEU A 80 -8.85 -3.29 4.79
C LEU A 80 -8.67 -4.20 3.58
N SER A 81 -7.45 -4.62 3.27
CA SER A 81 -7.18 -5.49 2.11
C SER A 81 -7.79 -6.88 2.29
N LYS A 82 -7.74 -7.42 3.49
CA LYS A 82 -8.40 -8.70 3.80
C LYS A 82 -9.92 -8.60 3.64
N GLY A 83 -10.50 -7.48 4.09
CA GLY A 83 -11.93 -7.22 3.93
C GLY A 83 -12.34 -7.15 2.47
N MET A 84 -11.48 -6.61 1.59
CA MET A 84 -11.75 -6.55 0.16
C MET A 84 -11.79 -7.94 -0.48
N THR A 85 -10.94 -8.88 -0.04
CA THR A 85 -11.00 -10.26 -0.51
C THR A 85 -12.35 -10.90 -0.17
N TYR A 86 -12.80 -10.76 1.06
CA TYR A 86 -14.09 -11.32 1.48
C TYR A 86 -15.25 -10.69 0.74
N LYS A 87 -15.21 -9.37 0.54
CA LYS A 87 -16.25 -8.67 -0.20
C LYS A 87 -16.33 -9.15 -1.64
N ALA A 88 -15.19 -9.32 -2.31
CA ALA A 88 -15.14 -9.82 -3.67
C ALA A 88 -15.67 -11.25 -3.76
N ALA A 89 -15.31 -12.11 -2.81
CA ALA A 89 -15.78 -13.49 -2.77
C ALA A 89 -17.29 -13.59 -2.60
N ILE A 90 -17.87 -12.81 -1.69
CA ILE A 90 -19.31 -12.76 -1.45
C ILE A 90 -20.05 -12.26 -2.71
N SER A 91 -19.48 -11.27 -3.39
CA SER A 91 -20.07 -10.69 -4.61
C SER A 91 -19.80 -11.52 -5.86
N LYS A 92 -19.05 -12.63 -5.74
CA LYS A 92 -18.67 -13.52 -6.84
C LYS A 92 -17.94 -12.79 -7.98
N LEU A 93 -17.09 -11.83 -7.62
CA LEU A 93 -16.24 -11.12 -8.57
C LEU A 93 -14.98 -11.94 -8.86
N GLU A 94 -14.53 -11.90 -10.12
CA GLU A 94 -13.27 -12.53 -10.51
C GLU A 94 -12.09 -11.61 -10.19
N GLN A 95 -11.98 -11.21 -8.93
CA GLN A 95 -10.97 -10.28 -8.44
C GLN A 95 -10.49 -10.71 -7.06
N GLY A 96 -9.26 -10.34 -6.75
CA GLY A 96 -8.71 -10.51 -5.42
C GLY A 96 -8.96 -9.27 -4.56
N GLY A 97 -8.43 -9.29 -3.36
CA GLY A 97 -8.52 -8.18 -2.41
C GLY A 97 -7.18 -7.49 -2.21
N GLY A 98 -7.19 -6.18 -2.38
CA GLY A 98 -6.05 -5.32 -2.10
C GLY A 98 -6.52 -4.00 -1.52
N LYS A 99 -5.58 -3.25 -0.98
CA LYS A 99 -5.84 -1.91 -0.46
C LYS A 99 -4.55 -1.11 -0.44
N ALA A 100 -4.70 0.20 -0.56
CA ALA A 100 -3.59 1.11 -0.37
C ALA A 100 -3.97 2.15 0.67
N VAL A 101 -3.01 2.55 1.49
CA VAL A 101 -3.16 3.71 2.36
C VAL A 101 -2.05 4.70 2.04
N ILE A 102 -2.40 5.98 2.01
CA ILE A 102 -1.44 7.08 1.89
C ILE A 102 -1.43 7.80 3.22
N ILE A 103 -0.25 7.99 3.79
CA ILE A 103 -0.09 8.65 5.08
C ILE A 103 -0.05 10.15 4.85
N GLY A 104 -1.05 10.85 5.33
CA GLY A 104 -1.12 12.30 5.20
C GLY A 104 -2.54 12.83 5.42
N ASP A 105 -2.64 14.15 5.59
CA ASP A 105 -3.93 14.82 5.74
C ASP A 105 -4.49 15.16 4.36
N SER A 106 -5.61 14.53 4.01
CA SER A 106 -6.24 14.72 2.70
C SER A 106 -6.72 16.14 2.44
N ARG A 107 -6.86 16.96 3.50
CA ARG A 107 -7.29 18.36 3.37
C ARG A 107 -6.15 19.30 3.01
N THR A 108 -4.92 18.96 3.34
CA THR A 108 -3.76 19.85 3.21
C THR A 108 -2.61 19.29 2.39
N GLU A 109 -2.53 17.97 2.23
CA GLU A 109 -1.37 17.30 1.63
C GLU A 109 -1.63 16.70 0.25
N LYS A 110 -2.85 16.82 -0.27
CA LYS A 110 -3.15 16.36 -1.63
C LYS A 110 -2.46 17.25 -2.65
N SER A 111 -1.80 16.64 -3.62
CA SER A 111 -1.24 17.34 -4.76
C SER A 111 -1.28 16.41 -5.97
N LYS A 112 -1.23 17.01 -7.17
CA LYS A 112 -1.17 16.28 -8.42
C LYS A 112 0.09 15.40 -8.47
N GLU A 113 1.20 15.97 -8.03
CA GLU A 113 2.50 15.30 -8.01
C GLU A 113 2.49 14.09 -7.06
N LEU A 114 1.83 14.22 -5.91
CA LEU A 114 1.70 13.12 -4.95
C LEU A 114 0.95 11.95 -5.58
N PHE A 115 -0.16 12.21 -6.27
CA PHE A 115 -0.95 11.15 -6.90
C PHE A 115 -0.25 10.57 -8.11
N TRP A 116 0.55 11.33 -8.85
CA TRP A 116 1.39 10.80 -9.92
C TRP A 116 2.44 9.84 -9.36
N ALA A 117 3.07 10.21 -8.24
CA ALA A 117 4.01 9.31 -7.57
C ALA A 117 3.32 8.03 -7.11
N PHE A 118 2.11 8.13 -6.57
CA PHE A 118 1.33 6.96 -6.18
C PHE A 118 1.03 6.07 -7.39
N GLY A 119 0.69 6.65 -8.53
CA GLY A 119 0.47 5.90 -9.77
C GLY A 119 1.70 5.10 -10.19
N ARG A 120 2.90 5.66 -10.02
CA ARG A 120 4.15 4.94 -10.31
C ARG A 120 4.33 3.75 -9.37
N CYS A 121 3.92 3.86 -8.11
CA CYS A 121 3.96 2.75 -7.16
C CYS A 121 3.02 1.61 -7.59
N VAL A 122 1.80 1.95 -7.98
CA VAL A 122 0.83 0.98 -8.47
C VAL A 122 1.36 0.27 -9.72
N ASP A 123 1.94 1.04 -10.64
CA ASP A 123 2.49 0.52 -11.89
C ASP A 123 3.65 -0.44 -11.64
N PHE A 124 4.47 -0.17 -10.63
CA PHE A 124 5.57 -1.04 -10.24
C PHE A 124 5.11 -2.45 -9.87
N LEU A 125 3.88 -2.61 -9.41
CA LEU A 125 3.33 -3.91 -8.99
C LEU A 125 2.84 -4.76 -10.17
N GLY A 126 2.97 -4.26 -11.40
CA GLY A 126 2.79 -5.08 -12.61
C GLY A 126 1.38 -5.62 -12.82
N GLY A 127 0.34 -4.89 -12.42
CA GLY A 127 -1.04 -5.29 -12.61
C GLY A 127 -1.63 -6.17 -11.53
N GLN A 128 -0.86 -6.51 -10.49
CA GLN A 128 -1.38 -7.30 -9.37
C GLN A 128 -2.32 -6.51 -8.47
N TYR A 129 -2.24 -5.18 -8.52
CA TYR A 129 -3.11 -4.27 -7.80
C TYR A 129 -3.68 -3.24 -8.77
N ILE A 130 -4.97 -3.07 -8.73
CA ILE A 130 -5.69 -2.12 -9.59
C ILE A 130 -6.67 -1.27 -8.80
#